data_369e1ea29b3d2a9c3822c8053a114ac5
#
_entry.id   369e1ea29b3d2a9c3822c8053a114ac5
#
_cell.length_a   1.000
_cell.length_b   1.000
_cell.length_c   1.000
_cell.angle_alpha   90.00
_cell.angle_beta   90.00
_cell.angle_gamma   90.00
#
_symmetry.space_group_name_H-M   'P 1'
#
loop_
_entity.id
_entity.type
_entity.pdbx_description
1 polymer ?
#
loop_
_entity_poly.entity_id
_entity_poly.type
_entity_poly.pdbx_seq_one_letter_code
_entity_poly.pdbx_strand_id
1 'polypeptide(L)'
;MKFVPHLLKLYILALKSEEMEPEKSIALRPKFEVESKNSVDKILEKAKQLKKELKADYQIKIIDEHLYFYFSKEKRKYYSPFLHLELEANEDKTIVKGLFGPEQLLWTLFMFLHFIIAGLFLVFAMMAYTHWSLKQSTVLDFSIMGIMVVFWFSLYFMARLNRERGVPQMQELEDLMYKVLE
;
A
#
# COMPACT_ATOMS: atom_id res chain seq x y z
N MET A 1 -44.29 16.06 -27.41
CA MET A 1 -43.92 15.88 -25.99
C MET A 1 -43.07 14.60 -25.84
N LYS A 2 -41.76 14.63 -26.29
CA LYS A 2 -40.82 13.47 -26.29
C LYS A 2 -39.41 13.90 -25.85
N PHE A 3 -39.28 14.70 -24.79
CA PHE A 3 -37.98 15.25 -24.35
C PHE A 3 -37.51 14.76 -22.97
N VAL A 4 -38.27 13.91 -22.28
CA VAL A 4 -38.01 13.48 -20.91
C VAL A 4 -37.04 12.29 -20.79
N PRO A 5 -36.93 11.31 -21.74
CA PRO A 5 -36.10 10.13 -21.53
C PRO A 5 -34.60 10.39 -21.69
N HIS A 6 -34.19 11.45 -22.40
CA HIS A 6 -32.76 11.71 -22.62
C HIS A 6 -32.12 12.41 -21.41
N LEU A 7 -32.81 13.31 -20.76
CA LEU A 7 -32.35 13.96 -19.50
C LEU A 7 -32.29 12.99 -18.34
N LEU A 8 -33.27 12.10 -18.23
CA LEU A 8 -33.27 11.05 -17.20
C LEU A 8 -32.10 10.06 -17.39
N LYS A 9 -31.76 9.72 -18.64
CA LYS A 9 -30.63 8.85 -18.97
C LYS A 9 -29.28 9.52 -18.69
N LEU A 10 -29.18 10.83 -18.96
CA LEU A 10 -28.01 11.65 -18.60
C LEU A 10 -27.88 11.80 -17.08
N TYR A 11 -28.99 11.98 -16.35
CA TYR A 11 -29.00 12.07 -14.90
C TYR A 11 -28.62 10.74 -14.24
N ILE A 12 -29.11 9.61 -14.76
CA ILE A 12 -28.72 8.25 -14.30
C ILE A 12 -27.25 7.94 -14.64
N LEU A 13 -26.75 8.40 -15.79
CA LEU A 13 -25.32 8.28 -16.14
C LEU A 13 -24.44 9.17 -15.26
N ALA A 14 -24.90 10.36 -14.90
CA ALA A 14 -24.21 11.24 -13.95
C ALA A 14 -24.18 10.67 -12.53
N LEU A 15 -25.29 10.10 -12.04
CA LEU A 15 -25.36 9.42 -10.75
C LEU A 15 -24.47 8.16 -10.74
N LYS A 16 -24.41 7.43 -11.85
CA LYS A 16 -23.55 6.24 -11.98
C LYS A 16 -22.07 6.59 -12.10
N SER A 17 -21.72 7.79 -12.57
CA SER A 17 -20.36 8.31 -12.55
C SER A 17 -19.94 8.84 -11.18
N GLU A 18 -20.89 9.29 -10.34
CA GLU A 18 -20.64 9.66 -8.94
C GLU A 18 -20.43 8.43 -8.03
N GLU A 19 -21.06 7.29 -8.36
CA GLU A 19 -20.85 6.03 -7.63
C GLU A 19 -19.52 5.32 -7.97
N MET A 20 -18.79 5.78 -8.98
CA MET A 20 -17.52 5.18 -9.43
C MET A 20 -16.30 6.10 -9.28
N GLU A 21 -16.37 7.14 -8.48
CA GLU A 21 -15.15 7.68 -7.90
C GLU A 21 -14.91 6.98 -6.56
N PRO A 22 -13.97 6.01 -6.48
CA PRO A 22 -13.44 5.66 -5.18
C PRO A 22 -12.79 6.94 -4.68
N GLU A 23 -13.35 7.48 -3.61
CA GLU A 23 -12.76 8.54 -2.82
C GLU A 23 -11.25 8.28 -2.76
N LYS A 24 -10.47 9.13 -3.42
CA LYS A 24 -9.01 9.10 -3.43
C LYS A 24 -8.48 9.49 -2.05
N SER A 25 -9.10 8.95 -1.02
CA SER A 25 -8.51 8.90 0.30
C SER A 25 -7.31 7.96 0.13
N ILE A 26 -6.15 8.56 0.22
CA ILE A 26 -4.87 7.88 0.16
C ILE A 26 -4.80 6.93 1.38
N ALA A 27 -5.56 5.84 1.34
CA ALA A 27 -5.54 4.81 2.36
C ALA A 27 -4.13 4.21 2.41
N LEU A 28 -3.56 4.04 3.60
CA LEU A 28 -2.20 3.51 3.78
C LEU A 28 -2.06 2.09 3.21
N ARG A 29 -3.18 1.38 3.05
CA ARG A 29 -3.33 0.06 2.43
C ARG A 29 -4.66 0.01 1.71
N PRO A 30 -4.74 0.32 0.41
CA PRO A 30 -5.99 0.21 -0.32
C PRO A 30 -6.45 -1.24 -0.32
N LYS A 31 -7.62 -1.45 0.27
CA LYS A 31 -8.36 -2.71 0.24
C LYS A 31 -9.46 -2.58 -0.79
N PHE A 32 -9.71 -3.64 -1.50
CA PHE A 32 -10.83 -3.73 -2.45
C PHE A 32 -11.39 -5.14 -2.44
N GLU A 33 -12.61 -5.28 -2.92
CA GLU A 33 -13.31 -6.54 -3.06
C GLU A 33 -13.89 -6.62 -4.46
N VAL A 34 -13.67 -7.73 -5.15
CA VAL A 34 -14.14 -7.97 -6.51
C VAL A 34 -14.77 -9.35 -6.57
N GLU A 35 -15.91 -9.47 -7.25
CA GLU A 35 -16.53 -10.75 -7.53
C GLU A 35 -16.01 -11.34 -8.85
N SER A 36 -15.63 -12.61 -8.84
CA SER A 36 -15.30 -13.38 -10.05
C SER A 36 -16.32 -14.50 -10.26
N LYS A 37 -16.68 -14.73 -11.52
CA LYS A 37 -17.52 -15.86 -11.95
C LYS A 37 -16.76 -17.19 -11.99
N ASN A 38 -15.42 -17.13 -11.93
CA ASN A 38 -14.58 -18.30 -11.94
C ASN A 38 -14.47 -18.90 -10.55
N SER A 39 -14.43 -20.23 -10.46
CA SER A 39 -14.18 -20.93 -9.20
C SER A 39 -12.76 -20.70 -8.71
N VAL A 40 -12.55 -20.85 -7.41
CA VAL A 40 -11.22 -20.71 -6.77
C VAL A 40 -10.19 -21.58 -7.48
N ASP A 41 -10.51 -22.84 -7.81
CA ASP A 41 -9.58 -23.76 -8.48
C ASP A 41 -9.14 -23.25 -9.85
N LYS A 42 -10.07 -22.70 -10.65
CA LYS A 42 -9.73 -22.10 -11.97
C LYS A 42 -8.82 -20.90 -11.82
N ILE A 43 -9.08 -20.03 -10.85
CA ILE A 43 -8.25 -18.86 -10.58
C ILE A 43 -6.85 -19.29 -10.17
N LEU A 44 -6.73 -20.31 -9.29
CA LEU A 44 -5.44 -20.86 -8.86
C LEU A 44 -4.68 -21.52 -10.00
N GLU A 45 -5.38 -22.24 -10.90
CA GLU A 45 -4.76 -22.85 -12.08
C GLU A 45 -4.22 -21.79 -13.04
N LYS A 46 -5.02 -20.75 -13.32
CA LYS A 46 -4.58 -19.60 -14.12
C LYS A 46 -3.41 -18.86 -13.51
N ALA A 47 -3.43 -18.67 -12.20
CA ALA A 47 -2.30 -18.08 -11.47
C ALA A 47 -1.03 -18.93 -11.58
N LYS A 48 -1.13 -20.28 -11.54
CA LYS A 48 0.00 -21.19 -11.76
C LYS A 48 0.55 -21.10 -13.20
N GLN A 49 -0.31 -20.92 -14.18
CA GLN A 49 0.09 -20.73 -15.57
C GLN A 49 0.82 -19.40 -15.75
N LEU A 50 0.24 -18.29 -15.32
CA LEU A 50 0.84 -16.97 -15.41
C LEU A 50 2.15 -16.85 -14.62
N LYS A 51 2.27 -17.56 -13.50
CA LYS A 51 3.53 -17.66 -12.74
C LYS A 51 4.70 -18.21 -13.58
N LYS A 52 4.43 -19.13 -14.52
CA LYS A 52 5.45 -19.69 -15.42
C LYS A 52 5.76 -18.73 -16.57
N GLU A 53 4.71 -18.15 -17.16
CA GLU A 53 4.81 -17.26 -18.33
C GLU A 53 5.49 -15.93 -17.98
N LEU A 54 5.12 -15.32 -16.84
CA LEU A 54 5.54 -13.99 -16.45
C LEU A 54 6.66 -13.98 -15.41
N LYS A 55 7.40 -15.09 -15.26
CA LYS A 55 8.49 -15.24 -14.27
C LYS A 55 9.59 -14.17 -14.39
N ALA A 56 9.80 -13.62 -15.58
CA ALA A 56 10.80 -12.57 -15.81
C ALA A 56 10.41 -11.25 -15.13
N ASP A 57 9.12 -10.92 -15.12
CA ASP A 57 8.61 -9.63 -14.66
C ASP A 57 8.01 -9.68 -13.25
N TYR A 58 7.41 -10.82 -12.88
CA TYR A 58 6.68 -10.97 -11.63
C TYR A 58 7.05 -12.25 -10.87
N GLN A 59 6.97 -12.15 -9.55
CA GLN A 59 7.06 -13.29 -8.65
C GLN A 59 5.70 -13.54 -8.02
N ILE A 60 4.99 -14.58 -8.47
CA ILE A 60 3.70 -14.99 -7.94
C ILE A 60 3.90 -16.11 -6.93
N LYS A 61 3.46 -15.90 -5.69
CA LYS A 61 3.43 -16.94 -4.64
C LYS A 61 1.98 -17.34 -4.41
N ILE A 62 1.74 -18.64 -4.33
CA ILE A 62 0.43 -19.24 -4.10
C ILE A 62 0.54 -20.05 -2.81
N ILE A 63 -0.28 -19.73 -1.83
CA ILE A 63 -0.34 -20.38 -0.52
C ILE A 63 -1.81 -20.61 -0.23
N ASP A 64 -2.28 -21.85 -0.38
CA ASP A 64 -3.69 -22.22 -0.25
C ASP A 64 -4.60 -21.32 -1.14
N GLU A 65 -5.53 -20.59 -0.55
CA GLU A 65 -6.44 -19.66 -1.22
C GLU A 65 -5.89 -18.22 -1.29
N HIS A 66 -4.60 -18.01 -0.95
CA HIS A 66 -3.95 -16.71 -0.97
C HIS A 66 -2.96 -16.59 -2.13
N LEU A 67 -3.08 -15.52 -2.90
CA LEU A 67 -2.18 -15.16 -4.00
C LEU A 67 -1.39 -13.91 -3.63
N TYR A 68 -0.08 -13.97 -3.79
CA TYR A 68 0.81 -12.82 -3.56
C TYR A 68 1.55 -12.49 -4.84
N PHE A 69 1.40 -11.26 -5.30
CA PHE A 69 2.04 -10.73 -6.49
C PHE A 69 3.12 -9.74 -6.09
N TYR A 70 4.34 -10.02 -6.49
CA TYR A 70 5.51 -9.16 -6.31
C TYR A 70 6.15 -8.90 -7.67
N PHE A 71 6.85 -7.80 -7.78
CA PHE A 71 7.75 -7.58 -8.91
C PHE A 71 8.95 -8.52 -8.82
N SER A 72 9.52 -8.93 -9.97
CA SER A 72 10.78 -9.67 -10.04
C SER A 72 11.91 -8.86 -9.42
N LYS A 73 13.03 -9.52 -9.08
CA LYS A 73 14.18 -8.83 -8.46
C LYS A 73 14.73 -7.71 -9.35
N GLU A 74 14.62 -7.86 -10.67
CA GLU A 74 15.10 -6.91 -11.67
C GLU A 74 14.22 -5.66 -11.77
N LYS A 75 12.89 -5.84 -11.66
CA LYS A 75 11.91 -4.74 -11.73
C LYS A 75 11.61 -4.10 -10.38
N ARG A 76 11.87 -4.81 -9.29
CA ARG A 76 11.52 -4.36 -7.94
C ARG A 76 12.39 -3.19 -7.49
N LYS A 77 11.73 -2.13 -7.07
CA LYS A 77 12.33 -0.94 -6.45
C LYS A 77 12.01 -0.95 -4.95
N TYR A 78 12.73 -0.15 -4.19
CA TYR A 78 12.51 -0.04 -2.74
C TYR A 78 11.11 0.46 -2.35
N TYR A 79 10.40 1.11 -3.26
CA TYR A 79 9.03 1.57 -3.07
C TYR A 79 7.98 0.68 -3.74
N SER A 80 8.37 -0.44 -4.36
CA SER A 80 7.46 -1.34 -5.05
C SER A 80 6.41 -1.88 -4.09
N PRO A 81 5.12 -1.79 -4.44
CA PRO A 81 4.05 -2.43 -3.69
C PRO A 81 4.04 -3.93 -3.96
N PHE A 82 3.36 -4.66 -3.09
CA PHE A 82 2.88 -6.00 -3.39
C PHE A 82 1.35 -6.03 -3.36
N LEU A 83 0.76 -6.99 -4.04
CA LEU A 83 -0.66 -7.26 -4.01
C LEU A 83 -0.91 -8.63 -3.39
N HIS A 84 -1.73 -8.68 -2.35
CA HIS A 84 -2.24 -9.89 -1.74
C HIS A 84 -3.70 -10.04 -2.09
N LEU A 85 -4.07 -11.19 -2.62
CA LEU A 85 -5.44 -11.60 -2.87
C LEU A 85 -5.80 -12.77 -1.97
N GLU A 86 -6.96 -12.72 -1.38
CA GLU A 86 -7.61 -13.79 -0.65
C GLU A 86 -8.86 -14.21 -1.43
N LEU A 87 -8.96 -15.50 -1.74
CA LEU A 87 -10.04 -16.07 -2.52
C LEU A 87 -11.02 -16.76 -1.58
N GLU A 88 -12.27 -16.29 -1.54
CA GLU A 88 -13.34 -16.92 -0.76
C GLU A 88 -14.38 -17.49 -1.71
N ALA A 89 -14.62 -18.80 -1.62
CA ALA A 89 -15.70 -19.46 -2.35
C ALA A 89 -17.05 -19.05 -1.77
N ASN A 90 -17.96 -18.54 -2.62
CA ASN A 90 -19.32 -18.20 -2.23
C ASN A 90 -20.29 -18.74 -3.29
N GLU A 91 -21.01 -19.82 -2.95
CA GLU A 91 -21.99 -20.51 -3.81
C GLU A 91 -21.54 -20.64 -5.27
N ASP A 92 -22.01 -19.73 -6.17
CA ASP A 92 -21.70 -19.74 -7.61
C ASP A 92 -20.60 -18.75 -8.02
N LYS A 93 -19.98 -18.04 -7.07
CA LYS A 93 -18.99 -16.99 -7.33
C LYS A 93 -17.80 -17.12 -6.38
N THR A 94 -16.69 -16.50 -6.76
CA THR A 94 -15.55 -16.31 -5.87
C THR A 94 -15.45 -14.84 -5.48
N ILE A 95 -15.43 -14.55 -4.20
CA ILE A 95 -15.14 -13.23 -3.65
C ILE A 95 -13.63 -13.10 -3.54
N VAL A 96 -13.06 -12.10 -4.19
CA VAL A 96 -11.63 -11.81 -4.20
C VAL A 96 -11.38 -10.56 -3.37
N LYS A 97 -10.80 -10.72 -2.20
CA LYS A 97 -10.38 -9.61 -1.33
C LYS A 97 -8.94 -9.25 -1.64
N GLY A 98 -8.72 -8.05 -2.13
CA GLY A 98 -7.41 -7.53 -2.49
C GLY A 98 -6.88 -6.54 -1.45
N LEU A 99 -5.58 -6.63 -1.18
CA LEU A 99 -4.86 -5.72 -0.29
C LEU A 99 -3.53 -5.34 -0.93
N PHE A 100 -3.37 -4.06 -1.25
CA PHE A 100 -2.05 -3.52 -1.57
C PHE A 100 -1.28 -3.15 -0.30
N GLY A 101 0.01 -3.46 -0.29
CA GLY A 101 0.88 -3.09 0.81
C GLY A 101 2.27 -2.68 0.34
N PRO A 102 2.98 -1.83 1.12
CA PRO A 102 4.40 -1.62 0.92
C PRO A 102 5.16 -2.90 1.28
N GLU A 103 6.37 -3.06 0.74
CA GLU A 103 7.22 -4.17 1.13
C GLU A 103 7.43 -4.16 2.66
N GLN A 104 7.16 -5.30 3.31
CA GLN A 104 7.19 -5.43 4.77
C GLN A 104 8.53 -5.01 5.36
N LEU A 105 9.63 -5.32 4.66
CA LEU A 105 10.98 -4.99 5.11
C LEU A 105 11.18 -3.47 5.29
N LEU A 106 10.69 -2.67 4.33
CA LEU A 106 10.81 -1.22 4.41
C LEU A 106 9.94 -0.64 5.52
N TRP A 107 8.71 -1.13 5.66
CA TRP A 107 7.84 -0.68 6.73
C TRP A 107 8.47 -0.95 8.10
N THR A 108 9.02 -2.16 8.29
CA THR A 108 9.71 -2.56 9.51
C THR A 108 10.94 -1.67 9.76
N LEU A 109 11.76 -1.42 8.73
CA LEU A 109 12.93 -0.54 8.84
C LEU A 109 12.54 0.88 9.28
N PHE A 110 11.50 1.47 8.66
CA PHE A 110 11.02 2.80 9.05
C PHE A 110 10.52 2.81 10.51
N MET A 111 9.79 1.79 10.94
CA MET A 111 9.34 1.66 12.32
C MET A 111 10.53 1.63 13.30
N PHE A 112 11.53 0.77 13.05
CA PHE A 112 12.72 0.70 13.91
C PHE A 112 13.47 2.03 13.96
N LEU A 113 13.62 2.71 12.82
CA LEU A 113 14.31 3.99 12.77
C LEU A 113 13.59 5.06 13.58
N HIS A 114 12.26 5.10 13.55
CA HIS A 114 11.47 5.99 14.39
C HIS A 114 11.66 5.68 15.89
N PHE A 115 11.70 4.40 16.28
CA PHE A 115 11.94 4.01 17.68
C PHE A 115 13.35 4.40 18.14
N ILE A 116 14.37 4.24 17.30
CA ILE A 116 15.75 4.65 17.61
C ILE A 116 15.81 6.17 17.86
N ILE A 117 15.22 6.96 16.95
CA ILE A 117 15.18 8.42 17.09
C ILE A 117 14.44 8.82 18.36
N ALA A 118 13.28 8.21 18.66
CA ALA A 118 12.51 8.49 19.85
C ALA A 118 13.29 8.14 21.13
N GLY A 119 13.96 6.99 21.16
CA GLY A 119 14.79 6.57 22.29
C GLY A 119 15.95 7.55 22.53
N LEU A 120 16.68 7.92 21.48
CA LEU A 120 17.76 8.91 21.58
C LEU A 120 17.23 10.28 22.02
N PHE A 121 16.09 10.71 21.49
CA PHE A 121 15.46 11.97 21.90
C PHE A 121 15.17 11.99 23.41
N LEU A 122 14.64 10.89 23.96
CA LEU A 122 14.40 10.78 25.41
C LEU A 122 15.68 10.83 26.23
N VAL A 123 16.78 10.23 25.76
CA VAL A 123 18.09 10.31 26.42
C VAL A 123 18.57 11.75 26.47
N PHE A 124 18.53 12.47 25.33
CA PHE A 124 18.95 13.88 25.29
C PHE A 124 18.00 14.79 26.11
N ALA A 125 16.70 14.47 26.16
CA ALA A 125 15.76 15.19 27.01
C ALA A 125 16.11 15.05 28.51
N MET A 126 16.48 13.83 28.93
CA MET A 126 16.97 13.62 30.34
C MET A 126 18.29 14.35 30.60
N MET A 127 19.22 14.35 29.62
CA MET A 127 20.49 15.11 29.75
C MET A 127 20.23 16.61 29.82
N ALA A 128 19.35 17.15 28.99
CA ALA A 128 18.95 18.55 29.00
C ALA A 128 18.36 18.94 30.37
N TYR A 129 17.48 18.09 30.92
CA TYR A 129 16.92 18.33 32.26
C TYR A 129 18.00 18.34 33.34
N THR A 130 18.96 17.42 33.28
CA THR A 130 20.10 17.34 34.22
C THR A 130 21.00 18.57 34.13
N HIS A 131 21.40 18.96 32.93
CA HIS A 131 22.24 20.16 32.71
C HIS A 131 21.51 21.43 33.15
N TRP A 132 20.21 21.54 32.87
CA TRP A 132 19.40 22.66 33.34
C TRP A 132 19.32 22.74 34.88
N SER A 133 19.09 21.60 35.54
CA SER A 133 19.04 21.51 37.02
C SER A 133 20.37 21.88 37.66
N LEU A 134 21.50 21.53 37.02
CA LEU A 134 22.85 21.85 37.45
C LEU A 134 23.32 23.27 37.04
N LYS A 135 22.43 24.07 36.42
CA LYS A 135 22.73 25.41 35.85
C LYS A 135 23.87 25.40 34.81
N GLN A 136 24.03 24.31 34.11
CA GLN A 136 24.96 24.15 32.98
C GLN A 136 24.31 24.54 31.66
N SER A 137 25.11 24.68 30.60
CA SER A 137 24.61 25.01 29.27
C SER A 137 23.85 23.81 28.65
N THR A 138 22.62 24.03 28.23
CA THR A 138 21.74 23.05 27.57
C THR A 138 21.68 23.24 26.07
N VAL A 139 22.45 24.16 25.48
CA VAL A 139 22.39 24.54 24.06
C VAL A 139 22.66 23.34 23.16
N LEU A 140 23.63 22.50 23.51
CA LEU A 140 24.00 21.33 22.73
C LEU A 140 22.87 20.28 22.74
N ASP A 141 22.28 20.04 23.92
CA ASP A 141 21.19 19.05 24.05
C ASP A 141 19.99 19.46 23.22
N PHE A 142 19.53 20.70 23.33
CA PHE A 142 18.42 21.22 22.53
C PHE A 142 18.73 21.28 21.03
N SER A 143 19.98 21.57 20.65
CA SER A 143 20.38 21.54 19.24
C SER A 143 20.28 20.14 18.65
N ILE A 144 20.76 19.13 19.36
CA ILE A 144 20.66 17.73 18.92
C ILE A 144 19.19 17.28 18.88
N MET A 145 18.39 17.61 19.88
CA MET A 145 16.94 17.32 19.89
C MET A 145 16.24 17.98 18.69
N GLY A 146 16.57 19.23 18.37
CA GLY A 146 16.03 19.93 17.20
C GLY A 146 16.38 19.22 15.89
N ILE A 147 17.62 18.76 15.72
CA ILE A 147 18.05 17.98 14.55
C ILE A 147 17.27 16.67 14.47
N MET A 148 17.05 15.97 15.61
CA MET A 148 16.26 14.73 15.64
C MET A 148 14.82 14.93 15.20
N VAL A 149 14.18 16.03 15.60
CA VAL A 149 12.83 16.39 15.18
C VAL A 149 12.78 16.60 13.66
N VAL A 150 13.75 17.36 13.10
CA VAL A 150 13.85 17.57 11.63
C VAL A 150 14.03 16.23 10.93
N PHE A 151 14.87 15.34 11.46
CA PHE A 151 15.11 14.03 10.88
C PHE A 151 13.86 13.15 10.93
N TRP A 152 13.09 13.19 12.01
CA TRP A 152 11.81 12.50 12.14
C TRP A 152 10.83 12.91 11.03
N PHE A 153 10.63 14.22 10.84
CA PHE A 153 9.76 14.73 9.78
C PHE A 153 10.28 14.39 8.39
N SER A 154 11.59 14.37 8.18
CA SER A 154 12.20 13.98 6.92
C SER A 154 11.90 12.53 6.56
N LEU A 155 11.95 11.61 7.52
CA LEU A 155 11.57 10.22 7.33
C LEU A 155 10.08 10.08 6.94
N TYR A 156 9.20 10.81 7.63
CA TYR A 156 7.78 10.83 7.31
C TYR A 156 7.53 11.34 5.87
N PHE A 157 8.17 12.42 5.49
CA PHE A 157 8.05 12.99 4.15
C PHE A 157 8.58 12.03 3.06
N MET A 158 9.72 11.38 3.34
CA MET A 158 10.28 10.37 2.43
C MET A 158 9.34 9.16 2.25
N ALA A 159 8.73 8.69 3.33
CA ALA A 159 7.74 7.61 3.26
C ALA A 159 6.53 8.00 2.40
N ARG A 160 6.07 9.25 2.50
CA ARG A 160 4.97 9.78 1.69
C ARG A 160 5.33 9.86 0.20
N LEU A 161 6.51 10.41 -0.14
CA LEU A 161 6.98 10.49 -1.54
C LEU A 161 7.14 9.11 -2.18
N ASN A 162 7.66 8.14 -1.43
CA ASN A 162 7.83 6.78 -1.92
C ASN A 162 6.50 6.12 -2.29
N ARG A 163 5.45 6.45 -1.56
CA ARG A 163 4.11 5.94 -1.82
C ARG A 163 3.55 6.48 -3.15
N GLU A 164 3.67 7.78 -3.42
CA GLU A 164 3.19 8.36 -4.68
C GLU A 164 3.90 7.73 -5.90
N ARG A 165 5.19 7.40 -5.76
CA ARG A 165 5.96 6.69 -6.79
C ARG A 165 5.54 5.24 -6.99
N GLY A 166 4.87 4.62 -6.02
CA GLY A 166 4.35 3.25 -6.11
C GLY A 166 3.04 3.12 -6.88
N VAL A 167 2.27 4.20 -7.08
CA VAL A 167 0.95 4.18 -7.72
C VAL A 167 0.95 3.54 -9.11
N PRO A 168 1.86 3.87 -10.05
CA PRO A 168 1.88 3.22 -11.37
C PRO A 168 2.11 1.70 -11.28
N GLN A 169 2.93 1.26 -10.34
CA GLN A 169 3.16 -0.17 -10.11
C GLN A 169 1.97 -0.87 -9.45
N MET A 170 1.16 -0.14 -8.64
CA MET A 170 -0.09 -0.68 -8.12
C MET A 170 -1.07 -0.98 -9.27
N GLN A 171 -1.19 -0.08 -10.24
CA GLN A 171 -2.03 -0.28 -11.42
C GLN A 171 -1.54 -1.48 -12.25
N GLU A 172 -0.23 -1.65 -12.43
CA GLU A 172 0.35 -2.80 -13.15
C GLU A 172 0.03 -4.13 -12.45
N LEU A 173 0.03 -4.17 -11.11
CA LEU A 173 -0.37 -5.36 -10.34
C LEU A 173 -1.89 -5.60 -10.38
N GLU A 174 -2.68 -4.55 -10.46
CA GLU A 174 -4.13 -4.62 -10.62
C GLU A 174 -4.49 -5.21 -11.99
N ASP A 175 -3.85 -4.75 -13.06
CA ASP A 175 -4.01 -5.33 -14.41
C ASP A 175 -3.63 -6.81 -14.43
N LEU A 176 -2.58 -7.19 -13.71
CA LEU A 176 -2.17 -8.60 -13.58
C LEU A 176 -3.23 -9.42 -12.83
N MET A 177 -3.84 -8.85 -11.79
CA MET A 177 -4.95 -9.49 -11.07
C MET A 177 -6.12 -9.77 -12.01
N TYR A 178 -6.56 -8.78 -12.80
CA TYR A 178 -7.68 -8.99 -13.74
C TYR A 178 -7.37 -10.11 -14.75
N LYS A 179 -6.13 -10.23 -15.22
CA LYS A 179 -5.72 -11.34 -16.08
C LYS A 179 -5.83 -12.71 -15.40
N VAL A 180 -5.69 -12.77 -14.09
CA VAL A 180 -5.87 -14.01 -13.31
C VAL A 180 -7.34 -14.33 -13.10
N LEU A 181 -8.20 -13.31 -12.99
CA LEU A 181 -9.63 -13.45 -12.69
C LEU A 181 -10.49 -13.73 -13.94
N GLU A 182 -10.00 -13.38 -15.14
CA GLU A 182 -10.63 -13.73 -16.43
C GLU A 182 -10.50 -15.22 -16.77
#